data_271aa9b140d12eccd720203ec0bac59f
#
_entry.id   271aa9b140d12eccd720203ec0bac59f
#
_cell.length_a   1.000
_cell.length_b   1.000
_cell.length_c   1.000
_cell.angle_alpha   90.00
_cell.angle_beta   90.00
_cell.angle_gamma   90.00
#
_symmetry.space_group_name_H-M   'P 1'
#
loop_
_entity.id
_entity.type
_entity.pdbx_description
1 polymer ?
#
loop_
_entity_poly.entity_id
_entity_poly.type
_entity_poly.pdbx_seq_one_letter_code
_entity_poly.pdbx_strand_id
1 'polypeptide(L)'
;MDLKNYLNEWPQRQSLLEMSQPAGWWRDGFPLGNGSLGAMPYGRICAERILINHERLWYKGVVPQLPDLSGLLQESRRLIAQGDFLAANELYHDALKSTGQEGKCAVYHPAADLCLRSTSEWRFKNYRRFLDMAAGETLTRWEWDDAPQIRRSFVSRADDCIVVEQLGSNFSDQQW
;
A
#
# COMPACT_ATOMS: atom_id res chain seq x y z
N MET A 1 3.11 -26.48 8.82
CA MET A 1 3.16 -26.06 7.39
C MET A 1 4.56 -26.35 6.87
N ASP A 2 4.69 -27.11 5.77
CA ASP A 2 6.01 -27.34 5.17
C ASP A 2 6.40 -26.08 4.38
N LEU A 3 7.43 -25.39 4.86
CA LEU A 3 7.91 -24.11 4.32
C LEU A 3 8.36 -24.25 2.85
N LYS A 4 8.97 -25.38 2.48
CA LYS A 4 9.43 -25.62 1.10
C LYS A 4 8.26 -25.76 0.14
N ASN A 5 7.23 -26.50 0.51
CA ASN A 5 6.03 -26.65 -0.30
C ASN A 5 5.30 -25.31 -0.46
N TYR A 6 5.16 -24.57 0.63
CA TYR A 6 4.55 -23.24 0.62
C TYR A 6 5.29 -22.26 -0.32
N LEU A 7 6.62 -22.24 -0.29
CA LEU A 7 7.43 -21.37 -1.15
C LEU A 7 7.35 -21.76 -2.64
N ASN A 8 7.16 -23.04 -2.95
CA ASN A 8 7.07 -23.53 -4.32
C ASN A 8 5.70 -23.22 -4.97
N GLU A 9 4.66 -22.99 -4.18
CA GLU A 9 3.32 -22.66 -4.67
C GLU A 9 3.20 -21.19 -5.10
N TRP A 10 3.96 -20.30 -4.48
CA TRP A 10 3.83 -18.85 -4.74
C TRP A 10 4.11 -18.42 -6.17
N PRO A 11 5.18 -18.86 -6.84
CA PRO A 11 5.45 -18.46 -8.22
C PRO A 11 4.41 -18.94 -9.25
N GLN A 12 3.57 -19.90 -8.86
CA GLN A 12 2.53 -20.48 -9.73
C GLN A 12 1.17 -19.80 -9.56
N ARG A 13 1.02 -18.89 -8.58
CA ARG A 13 -0.22 -18.17 -8.35
C ARG A 13 -0.51 -17.20 -9.47
N GLN A 14 -1.75 -17.11 -9.86
CA GLN A 14 -2.22 -16.09 -10.80
C GLN A 14 -2.37 -14.74 -10.07
N SER A 15 -2.26 -13.64 -10.81
CA SER A 15 -2.41 -12.28 -10.24
C SER A 15 -1.33 -11.90 -9.23
N LEU A 16 -0.10 -12.36 -9.45
CA LEU A 16 1.05 -12.10 -8.60
C LEU A 16 1.86 -10.90 -9.12
N LEU A 17 2.15 -9.95 -8.24
CA LEU A 17 3.13 -8.89 -8.48
C LEU A 17 4.41 -9.25 -7.73
N GLU A 18 5.55 -9.26 -8.41
CA GLU A 18 6.86 -9.59 -7.85
C GLU A 18 7.81 -8.40 -7.92
N MET A 19 8.60 -8.20 -6.84
CA MET A 19 9.68 -7.24 -6.77
C MET A 19 10.93 -7.87 -6.17
N SER A 20 12.10 -7.50 -6.70
CA SER A 20 13.41 -8.00 -6.25
C SER A 20 14.09 -7.11 -5.20
N GLN A 21 13.45 -6.03 -4.79
CA GLN A 21 13.99 -5.06 -3.83
C GLN A 21 12.93 -4.66 -2.80
N PRO A 22 13.32 -4.34 -1.55
CA PRO A 22 12.43 -3.72 -0.59
C PRO A 22 11.93 -2.35 -1.08
N ALA A 23 10.81 -1.91 -0.54
CA ALA A 23 10.32 -0.56 -0.80
C ALA A 23 11.28 0.49 -0.22
N GLY A 24 11.65 1.46 -1.04
CA GLY A 24 12.42 2.62 -0.61
C GLY A 24 11.55 3.61 0.16
N TRP A 25 10.34 3.80 -0.29
CA TRP A 25 9.34 4.70 0.29
C TRP A 25 7.93 4.15 0.14
N TRP A 26 6.92 4.87 0.63
CA TRP A 26 5.55 4.35 0.74
C TRP A 26 4.90 3.95 -0.59
N ARG A 27 5.22 4.63 -1.70
CA ARG A 27 4.65 4.31 -3.02
C ARG A 27 5.13 2.97 -3.60
N ASP A 28 6.25 2.47 -3.11
CA ASP A 28 6.78 1.17 -3.53
C ASP A 28 6.25 0.03 -2.66
N GLY A 29 5.57 0.33 -1.55
CA GLY A 29 4.97 -0.65 -0.65
C GLY A 29 3.82 -1.41 -1.32
N PHE A 30 3.55 -2.62 -0.87
CA PHE A 30 2.43 -3.40 -1.36
C PHE A 30 1.18 -3.13 -0.50
N PRO A 31 0.09 -2.64 -1.11
CA PRO A 31 -1.11 -2.31 -0.34
C PRO A 31 -1.89 -3.56 0.06
N LEU A 32 -2.31 -3.60 1.31
CA LEU A 32 -3.21 -4.59 1.89
C LEU A 32 -4.38 -3.88 2.56
N GLY A 33 -5.53 -4.52 2.63
CA GLY A 33 -6.68 -3.96 3.33
C GLY A 33 -7.89 -4.87 3.36
N ASN A 34 -8.78 -4.60 4.33
CA ASN A 34 -10.05 -5.32 4.47
C ASN A 34 -11.28 -4.43 4.18
N GLY A 35 -11.07 -3.17 3.84
CA GLY A 35 -12.09 -2.15 3.64
C GLY A 35 -12.10 -1.08 4.74
N SER A 36 -11.72 -1.43 5.97
CA SER A 36 -11.60 -0.51 7.11
C SER A 36 -10.16 -0.21 7.46
N LEU A 37 -9.36 -1.25 7.68
CA LEU A 37 -7.92 -1.17 7.93
C LEU A 37 -7.14 -1.29 6.63
N GLY A 38 -6.08 -0.50 6.52
CA GLY A 38 -5.07 -0.58 5.49
C GLY A 38 -3.69 -0.82 6.07
N ALA A 39 -2.89 -1.63 5.41
CA ALA A 39 -1.50 -1.87 5.74
C ALA A 39 -0.63 -1.80 4.49
N MET A 40 0.59 -1.34 4.63
CA MET A 40 1.53 -1.24 3.51
C MET A 40 2.93 -1.67 3.95
N PRO A 41 3.21 -2.99 3.91
CA PRO A 41 4.54 -3.52 4.21
C PRO A 41 5.58 -3.06 3.18
N TYR A 42 6.76 -2.67 3.65
CA TYR A 42 7.88 -2.30 2.79
C TYR A 42 8.71 -3.51 2.35
N GLY A 43 8.59 -4.63 3.06
CA GLY A 43 9.37 -5.84 2.80
C GLY A 43 10.84 -5.72 3.19
N ARG A 44 11.18 -4.88 4.13
CA ARG A 44 12.56 -4.75 4.65
C ARG A 44 12.84 -5.88 5.64
N ILE A 45 14.03 -6.45 5.60
CA ILE A 45 14.36 -7.62 6.42
C ILE A 45 14.68 -7.20 7.85
N CYS A 46 15.73 -6.41 8.05
CA CYS A 46 16.23 -6.06 9.40
C CYS A 46 15.45 -4.93 10.06
N ALA A 47 14.80 -4.08 9.28
CA ALA A 47 14.06 -2.92 9.77
C ALA A 47 12.76 -2.77 8.95
N GLU A 48 11.83 -3.70 9.16
CA GLU A 48 10.53 -3.64 8.50
C GLU A 48 9.74 -2.42 8.99
N ARG A 49 9.05 -1.83 8.04
CA ARG A 49 8.11 -0.75 8.30
C ARG A 49 6.79 -1.06 7.61
N ILE A 50 5.72 -1.08 8.34
CA ILE A 50 4.38 -1.27 7.83
C ILE A 50 3.59 -0.02 8.14
N LEU A 51 3.24 0.74 7.11
CA LEU A 51 2.33 1.88 7.30
C LEU A 51 0.94 1.35 7.58
N ILE A 52 0.30 1.88 8.59
CA ILE A 52 -1.06 1.50 9.00
C ILE A 52 -1.98 2.68 8.79
N ASN A 53 -3.17 2.37 8.31
CA ASN A 53 -4.20 3.35 8.11
C ASN A 53 -5.60 2.80 8.42
N HIS A 54 -6.56 3.70 8.62
CA HIS A 54 -7.94 3.34 8.88
C HIS A 54 -8.89 4.31 8.19
N GLU A 55 -9.98 3.83 7.60
CA GLU A 55 -10.95 4.63 6.86
C GLU A 55 -11.54 5.82 7.63
N ARG A 56 -11.60 5.72 8.96
CA ARG A 56 -12.18 6.79 9.83
C ARG A 56 -11.20 7.91 10.16
N LEU A 57 -9.96 7.84 9.70
CA LEU A 57 -8.93 8.84 9.99
C LEU A 57 -8.92 10.01 9.00
N TRP A 58 -10.09 10.33 8.47
CA TRP A 58 -10.26 11.56 7.72
C TRP A 58 -10.61 12.73 8.63
N TYR A 59 -9.90 13.82 8.47
CA TYR A 59 -10.35 15.07 9.06
C TYR A 59 -11.58 15.53 8.31
N LYS A 60 -12.74 15.38 8.93
CA LYS A 60 -13.99 15.93 8.42
C LYS A 60 -13.96 17.45 8.65
N GLY A 61 -13.28 18.17 7.76
CA GLY A 61 -13.44 19.62 7.65
C GLY A 61 -14.90 19.94 7.27
N VAL A 62 -15.21 21.20 7.21
CA VAL A 62 -16.48 21.66 6.63
C VAL A 62 -16.55 21.10 5.21
N VAL A 63 -17.49 20.19 4.95
CA VAL A 63 -17.76 19.72 3.59
C VAL A 63 -18.30 20.91 2.82
N PRO A 64 -17.55 21.50 1.90
CA PRO A 64 -18.04 22.64 1.16
C PRO A 64 -19.19 22.20 0.27
N GLN A 65 -20.24 22.99 0.19
CA GLN A 65 -21.25 22.78 -0.80
C GLN A 65 -20.61 23.03 -2.18
N LEU A 66 -20.53 21.98 -2.99
CA LEU A 66 -19.94 22.11 -4.31
C LEU A 66 -20.80 23.02 -5.19
N PRO A 67 -20.20 23.95 -5.93
CA PRO A 67 -20.94 24.78 -6.86
C PRO A 67 -21.45 23.94 -8.03
N ASP A 68 -22.58 24.33 -8.59
CA ASP A 68 -23.05 23.74 -9.84
C ASP A 68 -22.24 24.29 -11.01
N LEU A 69 -21.37 23.45 -11.57
CA LEU A 69 -20.54 23.74 -12.73
C LEU A 69 -21.04 23.02 -14.00
N SER A 70 -22.25 22.49 -13.98
CA SER A 70 -22.81 21.74 -15.13
C SER A 70 -22.84 22.56 -16.42
N GLY A 71 -22.98 23.88 -16.33
CA GLY A 71 -22.92 24.77 -17.47
C GLY A 71 -21.60 24.78 -18.22
N LEU A 72 -20.49 24.35 -17.60
CA LEU A 72 -19.19 24.28 -18.23
C LEU A 72 -18.94 22.98 -18.99
N LEU A 73 -19.80 21.98 -18.81
CA LEU A 73 -19.59 20.63 -19.31
C LEU A 73 -19.45 20.57 -20.84
N GLN A 74 -20.27 21.31 -21.56
CA GLN A 74 -20.25 21.30 -23.04
C GLN A 74 -18.95 21.89 -23.58
N GLU A 75 -18.50 23.00 -22.99
CA GLU A 75 -17.25 23.65 -23.40
C GLU A 75 -16.04 22.81 -23.05
N SER A 76 -16.03 22.21 -21.85
CA SER A 76 -14.98 21.27 -21.45
C SER A 76 -14.87 20.09 -22.44
N ARG A 77 -15.99 19.48 -22.82
CA ARG A 77 -16.01 18.39 -23.82
C ARG A 77 -15.50 18.84 -25.19
N ARG A 78 -15.84 20.05 -25.61
CA ARG A 78 -15.34 20.62 -26.86
C ARG A 78 -13.82 20.78 -26.85
N LEU A 79 -13.26 21.34 -25.78
CA LEU A 79 -11.82 21.51 -25.59
C LEU A 79 -11.08 20.16 -25.58
N ILE A 80 -11.61 19.18 -24.84
CA ILE A 80 -11.06 17.83 -24.83
C ILE A 80 -11.07 17.18 -26.23
N ALA A 81 -12.16 17.32 -26.98
CA ALA A 81 -12.26 16.80 -28.34
C ALA A 81 -11.28 17.47 -29.33
N GLN A 82 -10.84 18.67 -29.03
CA GLN A 82 -9.79 19.39 -29.79
C GLN A 82 -8.37 19.04 -29.31
N GLY A 83 -8.22 18.23 -28.26
CA GLY A 83 -6.93 17.89 -27.66
C GLY A 83 -6.38 18.97 -26.73
N ASP A 84 -7.15 20.02 -26.43
CA ASP A 84 -6.75 21.07 -25.51
C ASP A 84 -7.13 20.74 -24.06
N PHE A 85 -6.41 19.77 -23.51
CA PHE A 85 -6.64 19.28 -22.14
C PHE A 85 -6.29 20.34 -21.08
N LEU A 86 -5.34 21.23 -21.40
CA LEU A 86 -4.93 22.27 -20.47
C LEU A 86 -6.05 23.30 -20.30
N ALA A 87 -6.57 23.83 -21.38
CA ALA A 87 -7.68 24.77 -21.34
C ALA A 87 -8.95 24.17 -20.71
N ALA A 88 -9.22 22.88 -20.95
CA ALA A 88 -10.34 22.19 -20.30
C ALA A 88 -10.16 22.12 -18.77
N ASN A 89 -8.94 21.87 -18.29
CA ASN A 89 -8.62 21.84 -16.87
C ASN A 89 -8.69 23.23 -16.23
N GLU A 90 -8.12 24.24 -16.89
CA GLU A 90 -8.15 25.64 -16.42
C GLU A 90 -9.57 26.17 -16.31
N LEU A 91 -10.45 25.85 -17.27
CA LEU A 91 -11.85 26.22 -17.24
C LEU A 91 -12.55 25.81 -15.93
N TYR A 92 -12.34 24.56 -15.47
CA TYR A 92 -12.89 24.08 -14.21
C TYR A 92 -12.17 24.63 -12.99
N HIS A 93 -10.84 24.75 -13.06
CA HIS A 93 -10.04 25.27 -11.97
C HIS A 93 -10.42 26.72 -11.64
N ASP A 94 -10.52 27.57 -12.64
CA ASP A 94 -10.87 29.00 -12.49
C ASP A 94 -12.31 29.15 -11.97
N ALA A 95 -13.23 28.31 -12.45
CA ALA A 95 -14.59 28.32 -11.95
C ALA A 95 -14.68 27.91 -10.47
N LEU A 96 -13.96 26.87 -10.05
CA LEU A 96 -13.86 26.49 -8.64
C LEU A 96 -13.20 27.55 -7.79
N LYS A 97 -12.13 28.16 -8.29
CA LYS A 97 -11.42 29.27 -7.63
C LYS A 97 -12.32 30.45 -7.38
N SER A 98 -13.13 30.84 -8.38
CA SER A 98 -14.08 31.94 -8.26
C SER A 98 -15.12 31.76 -7.17
N THR A 99 -15.43 30.51 -6.81
CA THR A 99 -16.35 30.17 -5.71
C THR A 99 -15.68 30.05 -4.34
N GLY A 100 -14.35 30.23 -4.27
CA GLY A 100 -13.56 30.05 -3.06
C GLY A 100 -13.42 28.59 -2.61
N GLN A 101 -13.67 27.62 -3.51
CA GLN A 101 -13.58 26.17 -3.23
C GLN A 101 -12.24 25.56 -3.65
N GLU A 102 -11.32 26.36 -4.14
CA GLU A 102 -9.99 25.90 -4.57
C GLU A 102 -9.24 25.17 -3.46
N GLY A 103 -8.74 23.95 -3.74
CA GLY A 103 -7.85 23.20 -2.87
C GLY A 103 -8.41 22.70 -1.55
N LYS A 104 -9.72 22.84 -1.31
CA LYS A 104 -10.35 22.38 -0.06
C LYS A 104 -10.69 20.89 -0.13
N CYS A 105 -9.67 20.05 0.06
CA CYS A 105 -9.86 18.60 0.25
C CYS A 105 -9.84 18.26 1.74
N ALA A 106 -10.63 17.26 2.13
CA ALA A 106 -10.49 16.65 3.45
C ALA A 106 -9.06 16.09 3.59
N VAL A 107 -8.42 16.38 4.72
CA VAL A 107 -7.07 15.89 4.99
C VAL A 107 -7.14 14.49 5.58
N TYR A 108 -6.39 13.60 4.99
CA TYR A 108 -6.25 12.24 5.45
C TYR A 108 -5.10 12.15 6.47
N HIS A 109 -5.37 11.52 7.63
CA HIS A 109 -4.37 11.35 8.67
C HIS A 109 -3.82 9.93 8.64
N PRO A 110 -2.49 9.73 8.62
CA PRO A 110 -1.91 8.42 8.83
C PRO A 110 -2.19 7.96 10.27
N ALA A 111 -2.42 6.66 10.47
CA ALA A 111 -2.65 6.10 11.79
C ALA A 111 -1.35 5.91 12.56
N ALA A 112 -0.48 5.05 12.04
CA ALA A 112 0.76 4.67 12.69
C ALA A 112 1.70 3.97 11.70
N ASP A 113 2.94 3.79 12.14
CA ASP A 113 3.91 2.88 11.54
C ASP A 113 4.22 1.76 12.52
N LEU A 114 4.01 0.51 12.12
CA LEU A 114 4.56 -0.63 12.83
C LEU A 114 6.00 -0.85 12.36
N CYS A 115 6.96 -0.76 13.27
CA CYS A 115 8.36 -1.00 13.00
C CYS A 115 8.83 -2.27 13.68
N LEU A 116 9.26 -3.26 12.89
CA LEU A 116 9.87 -4.49 13.39
C LEU A 116 11.38 -4.40 13.13
N ARG A 117 12.18 -4.43 14.19
CA ARG A 117 13.63 -4.32 14.09
C ARG A 117 14.29 -5.57 14.63
N SER A 118 15.19 -6.14 13.84
CA SER A 118 16.09 -7.19 14.30
C SER A 118 17.31 -6.57 14.99
N THR A 119 17.79 -7.23 16.02
CA THR A 119 19.04 -6.87 16.73
C THR A 119 20.29 -7.30 15.95
N SER A 120 20.14 -8.16 14.95
CA SER A 120 21.25 -8.73 14.17
C SER A 120 21.36 -8.04 12.81
N GLU A 121 22.58 -7.74 12.38
CA GLU A 121 22.90 -7.38 11.00
C GLU A 121 22.97 -8.66 10.17
N TRP A 122 22.00 -8.87 9.32
CA TRP A 122 21.92 -10.10 8.55
C TRP A 122 22.48 -9.91 7.14
N ARG A 123 23.33 -10.84 6.74
CA ARG A 123 23.67 -11.03 5.35
C ARG A 123 22.62 -11.96 4.75
N PHE A 124 21.79 -11.44 3.88
CA PHE A 124 20.73 -12.20 3.24
C PHE A 124 21.01 -12.35 1.74
N LYS A 125 20.46 -13.40 1.14
CA LYS A 125 20.48 -13.70 -0.30
C LYS A 125 19.07 -13.94 -0.80
N ASN A 126 18.94 -14.00 -2.13
CA ASN A 126 17.74 -14.49 -2.81
C ASN A 126 16.45 -13.79 -2.36
N TYR A 127 16.55 -12.48 -2.12
CA TYR A 127 15.42 -11.66 -1.72
C TYR A 127 14.38 -11.56 -2.83
N ARG A 128 13.10 -11.74 -2.47
CA ARG A 128 11.93 -11.43 -3.29
C ARG A 128 10.78 -11.00 -2.39
N ARG A 129 9.93 -10.13 -2.89
CA ARG A 129 8.63 -9.85 -2.29
C ARG A 129 7.54 -9.95 -3.32
N PHE A 130 6.37 -10.39 -2.87
CA PHE A 130 5.22 -10.68 -3.70
C PHE A 130 3.97 -10.05 -3.11
N LEU A 131 3.06 -9.63 -3.98
CA LEU A 131 1.67 -9.32 -3.64
C LEU A 131 0.79 -10.27 -4.43
N ASP A 132 0.02 -11.08 -3.73
CA ASP A 132 -1.06 -11.88 -4.30
C ASP A 132 -2.35 -11.06 -4.24
N MET A 133 -2.77 -10.53 -5.37
CA MET A 133 -3.97 -9.69 -5.47
C MET A 133 -5.27 -10.50 -5.32
N ALA A 134 -5.22 -11.80 -5.61
CA ALA A 134 -6.39 -12.68 -5.45
C ALA A 134 -6.62 -13.07 -3.99
N ALA A 135 -5.55 -13.38 -3.26
CA ALA A 135 -5.61 -13.72 -1.84
C ALA A 135 -5.61 -12.47 -0.93
N GLY A 136 -5.18 -11.33 -1.42
CA GLY A 136 -5.04 -10.11 -0.62
C GLY A 136 -3.92 -10.22 0.42
N GLU A 137 -2.81 -10.85 0.07
CA GLU A 137 -1.68 -11.08 0.99
C GLU A 137 -0.34 -10.73 0.35
N THR A 138 0.64 -10.38 1.19
CA THR A 138 2.03 -10.18 0.78
C THR A 138 2.93 -11.23 1.36
N LEU A 139 3.97 -11.57 0.62
CA LEU A 139 5.05 -12.42 1.06
C LEU A 139 6.38 -11.73 0.79
N THR A 140 7.23 -11.63 1.79
CA THR A 140 8.65 -11.31 1.64
C THR A 140 9.45 -12.57 1.96
N ARG A 141 10.29 -13.01 1.01
CA ARG A 141 11.16 -14.16 1.20
C ARG A 141 12.62 -13.75 1.05
N TRP A 142 13.48 -14.39 1.82
CA TRP A 142 14.93 -14.27 1.72
C TRP A 142 15.59 -15.54 2.26
N GLU A 143 16.86 -15.66 2.07
CA GLU A 143 17.67 -16.70 2.68
C GLU A 143 18.65 -16.07 3.67
N TRP A 144 18.73 -16.64 4.84
CA TRP A 144 19.69 -16.31 5.86
C TRP A 144 20.43 -17.59 6.28
N ASP A 145 21.76 -17.56 6.15
CA ASP A 145 22.62 -18.72 6.43
C ASP A 145 22.16 -19.99 5.68
N ASP A 146 21.87 -19.81 4.38
CA ASP A 146 21.31 -20.82 3.47
C ASP A 146 19.97 -21.42 3.88
N ALA A 147 19.32 -20.86 4.88
CA ALA A 147 18.01 -21.24 5.34
C ALA A 147 16.92 -20.27 4.85
N PRO A 148 15.82 -20.77 4.27
CA PRO A 148 14.73 -19.93 3.80
C PRO A 148 13.99 -19.27 4.95
N GLN A 149 13.72 -17.97 4.79
CA GLN A 149 12.93 -17.16 5.70
C GLN A 149 11.78 -16.53 4.93
N ILE A 150 10.64 -16.39 5.56
CA ILE A 150 9.50 -15.67 4.98
C ILE A 150 8.81 -14.81 6.03
N ARG A 151 8.30 -13.69 5.55
CA ARG A 151 7.33 -12.87 6.26
C ARG A 151 6.09 -12.74 5.39
N ARG A 152 4.98 -13.20 5.92
CA ARG A 152 3.66 -13.10 5.29
C ARG A 152 2.87 -12.03 6.01
N SER A 153 2.13 -11.19 5.28
CA SER A 153 1.24 -10.20 5.88
C SER A 153 -0.08 -10.14 5.14
N PHE A 154 -1.16 -9.97 5.88
CA PHE A 154 -2.50 -9.75 5.35
C PHE A 154 -3.34 -8.95 6.35
N VAL A 155 -4.47 -8.42 5.89
CA VAL A 155 -5.45 -7.76 6.77
C VAL A 155 -6.69 -8.64 6.84
N SER A 156 -6.93 -9.21 8.03
CA SER A 156 -8.09 -10.09 8.27
C SER A 156 -9.38 -9.27 8.18
N ARG A 157 -10.32 -9.81 7.42
CA ARG A 157 -11.68 -9.24 7.33
C ARG A 157 -12.57 -9.76 8.46
N ALA A 158 -12.31 -10.97 8.92
CA ALA A 158 -13.11 -11.60 9.98
C ALA A 158 -12.79 -11.01 11.36
N ASP A 159 -11.50 -10.70 11.62
CA ASP A 159 -11.01 -10.29 12.93
C ASP A 159 -10.68 -8.80 13.00
N ASP A 160 -10.79 -8.08 11.88
CA ASP A 160 -10.47 -6.66 11.74
C ASP A 160 -9.07 -6.32 12.31
N CYS A 161 -8.08 -7.09 11.94
CA CYS A 161 -6.71 -6.94 12.38
C CYS A 161 -5.69 -7.13 11.25
N ILE A 162 -4.50 -6.58 11.46
CA ILE A 162 -3.34 -6.80 10.58
C ILE A 162 -2.56 -7.98 11.15
N VAL A 163 -2.35 -9.00 10.33
CA VAL A 163 -1.57 -10.19 10.68
C VAL A 163 -0.22 -10.13 9.99
N VAL A 164 0.83 -10.31 10.78
CA VAL A 164 2.21 -10.45 10.30
C VAL A 164 2.77 -11.74 10.86
N GLU A 165 3.00 -12.69 9.97
CA GLU A 165 3.60 -13.98 10.31
C GLU A 165 5.03 -14.01 9.81
N GLN A 166 5.92 -14.49 10.65
CA GLN A 166 7.29 -14.75 10.23
C GLN A 166 7.63 -16.22 10.47
N LEU A 167 8.15 -16.89 9.45
CA LEU A 167 8.47 -18.29 9.43
C LEU A 167 9.91 -18.50 8.94
N GLY A 168 10.64 -19.37 9.59
CA GLY A 168 12.02 -19.69 9.23
C GLY A 168 12.61 -20.75 10.15
N SER A 169 13.70 -21.36 9.75
CA SER A 169 14.30 -22.49 10.48
C SER A 169 15.05 -22.10 11.76
N ASN A 170 15.39 -20.81 11.94
CA ASN A 170 16.23 -20.33 13.07
C ASN A 170 15.54 -19.21 13.87
N PHE A 171 14.21 -19.29 13.97
CA PHE A 171 13.42 -18.19 14.56
C PHE A 171 13.49 -18.10 16.08
N SER A 172 13.81 -19.23 16.78
CA SER A 172 13.88 -19.31 18.24
C SER A 172 14.93 -18.41 18.87
N ASP A 173 15.95 -17.99 18.09
CA ASP A 173 17.09 -17.23 18.59
C ASP A 173 17.02 -15.73 18.25
N GLN A 174 15.92 -15.28 17.64
CA GLN A 174 15.76 -13.87 17.26
C GLN A 174 15.05 -13.09 18.38
N GLN A 175 15.77 -12.16 18.97
CA GLN A 175 15.19 -11.13 19.84
C GLN A 175 14.73 -9.95 18.97
N TRP A 176 13.48 -9.56 19.15
CA TRP A 176 12.85 -8.38 18.54
C TRP A 176 12.98 -7.16 19.47
#